data_877193db59661774613131b391a6c9dc
#
_entry.id   877193db59661774613131b391a6c9dc
#
_cell.length_a   1.000
_cell.length_b   1.000
_cell.length_c   1.000
_cell.angle_alpha   90.00
_cell.angle_beta   90.00
_cell.angle_gamma   90.00
#
_symmetry.space_group_name_H-M   'P 1'
#
loop_
_entity.id
_entity.type
_entity.pdbx_description
1 polymer ?
#
loop_
_entity_poly.entity_id
_entity_poly.type
_entity_poly.pdbx_seq_one_letter_code
_entity_poly.pdbx_strand_id
1 'polypeptide(L)'
;MRKLLKSFKTEINPTEEQKVRIRKTIGTCRFIYNFYLAHNKELHESGKKFMSSSQFRVWLNNEYLPSHPEYSWIKEVYSKSVTQAVNNGQTAFENFFKHKSAFPKFKKKGRSDVKMYFVRNNPKDCLCERHRIKISSLGWVRIKEKGYIPTTKDGNVIKSGHVSIKADRYYVSVLIEIPDKRTDNNSSKGIGIDLGLKDFAIVSNGKTYKNINKSAKLKKLEKKLIREQRSLSRKYENIKKGESTQKRNIQKQRLKIQKLHHRIDNIRTDYINKIIAEIVKTKPSHITIEDLNVSGMMKNRHLSKAIASQKFYEFKRKLQAKCRENGIELRIVDRWFPSSKTCHCCKNIKKDLKLSDRLFRCDCGYIEDRDFNAALNLRDATTYEVA
;
A
#
# COMPACT_ATOMS: atom_id res chain seq x y z
N MET A 1 17.66 5.82 -24.64
CA MET A 1 16.84 4.73 -24.05
C MET A 1 15.80 5.32 -23.10
N ARG A 2 14.55 4.93 -23.24
CA ARG A 2 13.51 5.31 -22.28
C ARG A 2 13.82 4.72 -20.91
N LYS A 3 13.52 5.46 -19.84
CA LYS A 3 13.78 5.05 -18.46
C LYS A 3 12.48 4.91 -17.71
N LEU A 4 12.37 3.88 -16.89
CA LEU A 4 11.19 3.59 -16.07
C LEU A 4 11.53 3.78 -14.59
N LEU A 5 10.69 4.52 -13.86
CA LEU A 5 10.76 4.62 -12.41
C LEU A 5 9.99 3.46 -11.77
N LYS A 6 10.69 2.65 -10.99
CA LYS A 6 10.12 1.49 -10.30
C LYS A 6 10.43 1.50 -8.82
N SER A 7 9.42 1.15 -8.01
CA SER A 7 9.57 1.06 -6.56
C SER A 7 9.78 -0.38 -6.12
N PHE A 8 10.81 -0.59 -5.29
CA PHE A 8 11.12 -1.88 -4.68
C PHE A 8 11.08 -1.76 -3.17
N LYS A 9 10.47 -2.72 -2.50
CA LYS A 9 10.39 -2.75 -1.03
C LYS A 9 10.79 -4.12 -0.52
N THR A 10 11.80 -4.16 0.36
CA THR A 10 12.28 -5.40 0.99
C THR A 10 12.59 -5.20 2.46
N GLU A 11 12.68 -6.30 3.21
CA GLU A 11 13.11 -6.30 4.60
C GLU A 11 14.62 -6.15 4.68
N ILE A 12 15.10 -5.32 5.62
CA ILE A 12 16.51 -5.09 5.91
C ILE A 12 16.84 -5.56 7.32
N ASN A 13 18.12 -5.88 7.54
CA ASN A 13 18.63 -6.29 8.84
C ASN A 13 19.70 -5.27 9.33
N PRO A 14 19.26 -4.13 9.93
CA PRO A 14 20.17 -3.13 10.46
C PRO A 14 20.84 -3.62 11.75
N THR A 15 22.05 -3.12 12.03
CA THR A 15 22.75 -3.29 13.31
C THR A 15 22.00 -2.56 14.43
N GLU A 16 22.34 -2.81 15.70
CA GLU A 16 21.70 -2.12 16.82
C GLU A 16 21.91 -0.61 16.75
N GLU A 17 23.11 -0.15 16.42
CA GLU A 17 23.41 1.26 16.21
C GLU A 17 22.53 1.87 15.10
N GLN A 18 22.43 1.20 13.96
CA GLN A 18 21.56 1.63 12.87
C GLN A 18 20.08 1.66 13.28
N LYS A 19 19.61 0.69 14.07
CA LYS A 19 18.25 0.69 14.62
C LYS A 19 17.99 1.90 15.52
N VAL A 20 18.96 2.28 16.35
CA VAL A 20 18.87 3.49 17.20
C VAL A 20 18.74 4.72 16.31
N ARG A 21 19.61 4.89 15.30
CA ARG A 21 19.58 6.02 14.36
C ARG A 21 18.24 6.09 13.61
N ILE A 22 17.72 4.96 13.11
CA ILE A 22 16.41 4.89 12.43
C ILE A 22 15.29 5.33 13.39
N ARG A 23 15.26 4.81 14.61
CA ARG A 23 14.22 5.17 15.60
C ARG A 23 14.29 6.64 15.99
N LYS A 24 15.48 7.19 16.16
CA LYS A 24 15.71 8.62 16.44
C LYS A 24 15.18 9.46 15.30
N THR A 25 15.61 9.20 14.07
CA THR A 25 15.14 9.94 12.88
C THR A 25 13.62 9.88 12.72
N ILE A 26 12.99 8.71 12.84
CA ILE A 26 11.52 8.57 12.78
C ILE A 26 10.84 9.35 13.91
N GLY A 27 11.44 9.37 15.10
CA GLY A 27 10.97 10.17 16.23
C GLY A 27 10.95 11.65 15.93
N THR A 28 12.09 12.17 15.45
CA THR A 28 12.26 13.56 15.02
C THR A 28 11.30 13.92 13.88
N CYS A 29 11.18 13.10 12.85
CA CYS A 29 10.23 13.35 11.75
C CYS A 29 8.77 13.44 12.24
N ARG A 30 8.40 12.63 13.25
CA ARG A 30 7.06 12.71 13.84
C ARG A 30 6.87 14.00 14.61
N PHE A 31 7.87 14.42 15.40
CA PHE A 31 7.84 15.67 16.15
C PHE A 31 7.70 16.85 15.20
N ILE A 32 8.58 16.95 14.21
CA ILE A 32 8.59 18.04 13.21
C ILE A 32 7.29 18.13 12.42
N TYR A 33 6.73 17.00 11.98
CA TYR A 33 5.43 17.00 11.33
C TYR A 33 4.35 17.58 12.24
N ASN A 34 4.31 17.16 13.51
CA ASN A 34 3.34 17.66 14.47
C ASN A 34 3.58 19.13 14.81
N PHE A 35 4.82 19.55 14.94
CA PHE A 35 5.19 20.92 15.20
C PHE A 35 4.76 21.86 14.07
N TYR A 36 5.00 21.46 12.81
CA TYR A 36 4.50 22.19 11.66
C TYR A 36 2.98 22.34 11.66
N LEU A 37 2.25 21.28 12.02
CA LEU A 37 0.80 21.35 12.12
C LEU A 37 0.34 22.27 13.24
N ALA A 38 0.94 22.17 14.43
CA ALA A 38 0.59 23.02 15.57
C ALA A 38 0.84 24.50 15.26
N HIS A 39 2.02 24.81 14.75
CA HIS A 39 2.41 26.17 14.41
C HIS A 39 1.46 26.82 13.39
N ASN A 40 1.12 26.12 12.31
CA ASN A 40 0.16 26.65 11.34
C ASN A 40 -1.27 26.75 11.88
N LYS A 41 -1.65 25.90 12.81
CA LYS A 41 -2.92 26.02 13.52
C LYS A 41 -2.96 27.31 14.38
N GLU A 42 -1.90 27.58 15.14
CA GLU A 42 -1.75 28.80 15.96
C GLU A 42 -1.75 30.08 15.10
N LEU A 43 -1.05 30.05 13.95
CA LEU A 43 -1.09 31.18 13.00
C LEU A 43 -2.49 31.45 12.48
N HIS A 44 -3.23 30.40 12.11
CA HIS A 44 -4.61 30.53 11.66
C HIS A 44 -5.54 31.09 12.75
N GLU A 45 -5.43 30.57 13.98
CA GLU A 45 -6.20 31.06 15.13
C GLU A 45 -5.89 32.50 15.49
N SER A 46 -4.67 32.98 15.20
CA SER A 46 -4.21 34.37 15.35
C SER A 46 -4.48 35.26 14.15
N GLY A 47 -5.23 34.79 13.14
CA GLY A 47 -5.51 35.53 11.91
C GLY A 47 -4.30 35.78 11.01
N LYS A 48 -3.18 35.09 11.25
CA LYS A 48 -1.95 35.23 10.46
C LYS A 48 -1.97 34.28 9.25
N LYS A 49 -1.14 34.62 8.25
CA LYS A 49 -1.00 33.80 7.02
C LYS A 49 -0.38 32.45 7.30
N PHE A 50 -0.87 31.43 6.59
CA PHE A 50 -0.32 30.09 6.59
C PHE A 50 1.15 30.10 6.17
N MET A 51 2.00 29.42 6.93
CA MET A 51 3.43 29.29 6.67
C MET A 51 3.72 28.06 5.81
N SER A 52 4.27 28.28 4.62
CA SER A 52 4.69 27.19 3.74
C SER A 52 5.82 26.33 4.35
N SER A 53 6.07 25.16 3.79
CA SER A 53 7.16 24.28 4.26
C SER A 53 8.54 24.90 4.14
N SER A 54 8.77 25.74 3.12
CA SER A 54 10.04 26.48 2.95
C SER A 54 10.20 27.56 4.00
N GLN A 55 9.19 28.39 4.20
CA GLN A 55 9.18 29.46 5.22
C GLN A 55 9.36 28.87 6.64
N PHE A 56 8.60 27.82 6.96
CA PHE A 56 8.74 27.14 8.25
C PHE A 56 10.17 26.61 8.50
N ARG A 57 10.81 26.04 7.48
CA ARG A 57 12.19 25.55 7.60
C ARG A 57 13.20 26.67 7.82
N VAL A 58 13.03 27.82 7.15
CA VAL A 58 13.88 29.00 7.36
C VAL A 58 13.69 29.50 8.78
N TRP A 59 12.46 29.73 9.21
CA TRP A 59 12.12 30.16 10.57
C TRP A 59 12.64 29.16 11.63
N LEU A 60 12.42 27.86 11.43
CA LEU A 60 12.87 26.81 12.36
C LEU A 60 14.39 26.85 12.58
N ASN A 61 15.18 26.99 11.49
CA ASN A 61 16.64 26.89 11.58
C ASN A 61 17.31 28.20 12.01
N ASN A 62 16.76 29.37 11.60
CA ASN A 62 17.40 30.66 11.77
C ASN A 62 16.89 31.44 12.99
N GLU A 63 15.66 31.17 13.43
CA GLU A 63 15.02 31.88 14.54
C GLU A 63 14.71 30.96 15.71
N TYR A 64 13.94 29.89 15.47
CA TYR A 64 13.44 29.04 16.55
C TYR A 64 14.53 28.22 17.23
N LEU A 65 15.32 27.45 16.49
CA LEU A 65 16.35 26.60 17.08
C LEU A 65 17.51 27.37 17.77
N PRO A 66 17.95 28.53 17.27
CA PRO A 66 18.93 29.33 18.02
C PRO A 66 18.40 29.83 19.37
N SER A 67 17.10 30.17 19.44
CA SER A 67 16.44 30.65 20.67
C SER A 67 16.01 29.54 21.62
N HIS A 68 16.04 28.27 21.18
CA HIS A 68 15.57 27.10 21.94
C HIS A 68 16.58 25.95 21.86
N PRO A 69 17.70 26.05 22.62
CA PRO A 69 18.79 25.05 22.59
C PRO A 69 18.35 23.64 22.96
N GLU A 70 17.29 23.48 23.75
CA GLU A 70 16.69 22.22 24.14
C GLU A 70 16.19 21.39 22.96
N TYR A 71 15.95 22.01 21.79
CA TYR A 71 15.57 21.34 20.54
C TYR A 71 16.75 21.06 19.59
N SER A 72 17.99 21.30 19.99
CA SER A 72 19.21 21.06 19.18
C SER A 72 19.31 19.64 18.62
N TRP A 73 18.74 18.66 19.32
CA TRP A 73 18.66 17.26 18.88
C TRP A 73 17.97 17.07 17.53
N ILE A 74 17.20 18.04 17.04
CA ILE A 74 16.59 18.01 15.70
C ILE A 74 17.67 18.01 14.61
N LYS A 75 18.80 18.67 14.84
CA LYS A 75 19.95 18.73 13.92
C LYS A 75 20.81 17.47 13.92
N GLU A 76 20.66 16.56 14.89
CA GLU A 76 21.42 15.32 14.98
C GLU A 76 20.97 14.22 14.01
N VAL A 77 19.86 14.42 13.31
CA VAL A 77 19.34 13.48 12.33
C VAL A 77 19.49 14.00 10.90
N TYR A 78 19.32 13.10 9.93
CA TYR A 78 19.47 13.45 8.52
C TYR A 78 18.50 14.56 8.09
N SER A 79 19.03 15.72 7.71
CA SER A 79 18.27 16.95 7.42
C SER A 79 17.19 16.77 6.34
N LYS A 80 17.45 15.96 5.30
CA LYS A 80 16.46 15.67 4.25
C LYS A 80 15.24 14.89 4.75
N SER A 81 15.41 14.07 5.82
CA SER A 81 14.27 13.42 6.49
C SER A 81 13.40 14.45 7.23
N VAL A 82 14.02 15.43 7.88
CA VAL A 82 13.33 16.54 8.55
C VAL A 82 12.58 17.38 7.53
N THR A 83 13.26 17.79 6.44
CA THR A 83 12.63 18.51 5.31
C THR A 83 11.39 17.79 4.79
N GLN A 84 11.51 16.47 4.55
CA GLN A 84 10.38 15.68 4.04
C GLN A 84 9.23 15.59 5.04
N ALA A 85 9.51 15.61 6.35
CA ALA A 85 8.47 15.62 7.37
C ALA A 85 7.64 16.92 7.33
N VAL A 86 8.29 18.08 7.15
CA VAL A 86 7.60 19.37 6.95
C VAL A 86 6.77 19.37 5.66
N ASN A 87 7.36 18.92 4.54
CA ASN A 87 6.66 18.81 3.26
C ASN A 87 5.41 17.90 3.35
N ASN A 88 5.50 16.81 4.10
CA ASN A 88 4.34 15.93 4.35
C ASN A 88 3.25 16.65 5.15
N GLY A 89 3.61 17.55 6.05
CA GLY A 89 2.67 18.42 6.78
C GLY A 89 1.96 19.39 5.85
N GLN A 90 2.71 20.07 4.98
CA GLN A 90 2.15 20.96 3.96
C GLN A 90 1.19 20.20 3.03
N THR A 91 1.62 19.05 2.47
CA THR A 91 0.77 18.24 1.61
C THR A 91 -0.53 17.80 2.30
N ALA A 92 -0.47 17.54 3.62
CA ALA A 92 -1.67 17.21 4.37
C ALA A 92 -2.67 18.37 4.45
N PHE A 93 -2.20 19.62 4.65
CA PHE A 93 -3.04 20.81 4.59
C PHE A 93 -3.54 21.09 3.17
N GLU A 94 -2.70 20.98 2.15
CA GLU A 94 -3.10 21.15 0.75
C GLU A 94 -4.23 20.19 0.35
N ASN A 95 -4.15 18.92 0.79
CA ASN A 95 -5.22 17.96 0.56
C ASN A 95 -6.51 18.31 1.31
N PHE A 96 -6.41 18.88 2.48
CA PHE A 96 -7.56 19.40 3.24
C PHE A 96 -8.22 20.57 2.51
N PHE A 97 -7.45 21.59 2.12
CA PHE A 97 -7.98 22.76 1.41
C PHE A 97 -8.55 22.39 0.03
N LYS A 98 -8.04 21.36 -0.61
CA LYS A 98 -8.59 20.81 -1.86
C LYS A 98 -9.76 19.84 -1.64
N HIS A 99 -10.31 19.76 -0.44
CA HIS A 99 -11.39 18.82 -0.05
C HIS A 99 -11.12 17.33 -0.34
N LYS A 100 -9.84 16.95 -0.47
CA LYS A 100 -9.43 15.55 -0.72
C LYS A 100 -9.30 14.73 0.56
N SER A 101 -9.17 15.36 1.70
CA SER A 101 -9.04 14.70 3.02
C SER A 101 -9.62 15.57 4.14
N ALA A 102 -9.90 14.92 5.29
CA ALA A 102 -10.23 15.63 6.51
C ALA A 102 -9.01 16.40 7.06
N PHE A 103 -9.27 17.30 8.04
CA PHE A 103 -8.23 18.09 8.69
C PHE A 103 -7.05 17.24 9.18
N PRO A 104 -5.79 17.69 8.98
CA PRO A 104 -4.60 16.94 9.33
C PRO A 104 -4.55 16.56 10.83
N LYS A 105 -4.26 15.29 11.11
CA LYS A 105 -4.16 14.78 12.50
C LYS A 105 -2.72 14.62 12.94
N PHE A 106 -2.44 14.92 14.22
CA PHE A 106 -1.14 14.66 14.83
C PHE A 106 -0.74 13.18 14.76
N LYS A 107 0.51 12.94 14.43
CA LYS A 107 1.10 11.60 14.39
C LYS A 107 1.41 11.10 15.79
N LYS A 108 0.98 9.88 16.14
CA LYS A 108 1.19 9.26 17.46
C LYS A 108 2.18 8.09 17.35
N LYS A 109 3.09 7.97 18.32
CA LYS A 109 4.06 6.85 18.41
C LYS A 109 3.32 5.51 18.46
N GLY A 110 3.70 4.56 17.58
CA GLY A 110 3.11 3.22 17.52
C GLY A 110 1.71 3.13 16.90
N ARG A 111 1.14 4.26 16.43
CA ARG A 111 -0.16 4.29 15.71
C ARG A 111 -0.01 4.84 14.30
N SER A 112 0.87 5.82 14.10
CA SER A 112 1.06 6.48 12.81
C SER A 112 2.26 5.91 12.06
N ASP A 113 2.14 5.72 10.74
CA ASP A 113 3.22 5.28 9.86
C ASP A 113 4.11 6.48 9.49
N VAL A 114 5.13 6.73 10.31
CA VAL A 114 6.17 7.73 10.04
C VAL A 114 7.42 7.02 9.55
N LYS A 115 8.03 7.52 8.48
CA LYS A 115 9.17 6.90 7.81
C LYS A 115 10.36 7.84 7.82
N MET A 116 11.56 7.27 7.82
CA MET A 116 12.79 7.98 7.57
C MET A 116 12.99 8.07 6.06
N TYR A 117 12.99 9.28 5.51
CA TYR A 117 13.24 9.54 4.10
C TYR A 117 14.74 9.68 3.83
N PHE A 118 15.18 9.25 2.66
CA PHE A 118 16.51 9.52 2.14
C PHE A 118 16.45 9.78 0.63
N VAL A 119 17.41 10.54 0.14
CA VAL A 119 17.51 10.92 -1.27
C VAL A 119 18.96 10.83 -1.72
N ARG A 120 19.17 10.55 -2.99
CA ARG A 120 20.47 10.61 -3.61
C ARG A 120 20.81 12.05 -3.93
N ASN A 121 21.75 12.64 -3.19
CA ASN A 121 22.34 13.95 -3.53
C ASN A 121 23.56 13.74 -4.45
N ASN A 122 24.44 12.79 -4.11
CA ASN A 122 25.63 12.45 -4.86
C ASN A 122 25.58 11.01 -5.39
N PRO A 123 26.31 10.67 -6.46
CA PRO A 123 26.34 9.31 -7.01
C PRO A 123 26.68 8.22 -5.98
N LYS A 124 27.51 8.54 -4.96
CA LYS A 124 27.98 7.61 -3.93
C LYS A 124 27.05 7.48 -2.73
N ASP A 125 25.98 8.27 -2.63
CA ASP A 125 25.10 8.32 -1.45
C ASP A 125 24.19 7.12 -1.31
N CYS A 126 23.64 6.64 -2.43
CA CYS A 126 22.66 5.57 -2.47
C CYS A 126 23.10 4.51 -3.49
N LEU A 127 23.65 3.42 -2.99
CA LEU A 127 24.13 2.31 -3.80
C LEU A 127 23.41 1.02 -3.39
N CYS A 128 23.21 0.12 -4.34
CA CYS A 128 22.68 -1.21 -4.08
C CYS A 128 23.59 -2.28 -4.68
N GLU A 129 23.95 -3.24 -3.84
CA GLU A 129 24.58 -4.48 -4.21
C GLU A 129 23.61 -5.65 -4.00
N ARG A 130 23.96 -6.84 -4.42
CA ARG A 130 23.10 -8.01 -4.34
C ARG A 130 22.53 -8.29 -2.93
N HIS A 131 23.31 -7.99 -1.88
CA HIS A 131 22.97 -8.38 -0.49
C HIS A 131 22.93 -7.20 0.49
N ARG A 132 23.25 -5.98 0.05
CA ARG A 132 23.27 -4.78 0.90
C ARG A 132 22.92 -3.52 0.12
N ILE A 133 22.41 -2.54 0.83
CA ILE A 133 22.09 -1.21 0.31
C ILE A 133 22.79 -0.15 1.15
N LYS A 134 23.40 0.85 0.51
CA LYS A 134 23.94 2.04 1.16
C LYS A 134 22.85 3.10 1.26
N ILE A 135 22.64 3.61 2.45
CA ILE A 135 21.66 4.67 2.75
C ILE A 135 22.45 5.84 3.35
N SER A 136 22.26 7.04 2.80
CA SER A 136 23.09 8.24 3.07
C SER A 136 23.43 8.46 4.56
N SER A 137 22.49 8.22 5.47
CA SER A 137 22.69 8.48 6.91
C SER A 137 22.94 7.23 7.76
N LEU A 138 22.89 6.03 7.16
CA LEU A 138 23.03 4.76 7.87
C LEU A 138 24.26 3.96 7.43
N GLY A 139 24.85 4.31 6.27
CA GLY A 139 25.86 3.47 5.64
C GLY A 139 25.27 2.20 5.01
N TRP A 140 26.04 1.14 4.96
CA TRP A 140 25.63 -0.14 4.40
C TRP A 140 24.72 -0.93 5.33
N VAL A 141 23.56 -1.36 4.82
CA VAL A 141 22.58 -2.17 5.54
C VAL A 141 22.30 -3.46 4.77
N ARG A 142 22.29 -4.60 5.43
CA ARG A 142 21.99 -5.90 4.80
C ARG A 142 20.53 -6.00 4.37
N ILE A 143 20.32 -6.56 3.16
CA ILE A 143 19.00 -6.87 2.59
C ILE A 143 18.73 -8.36 2.83
N LYS A 144 17.50 -8.71 3.23
CA LYS A 144 17.12 -10.13 3.40
C LYS A 144 16.90 -10.84 2.07
N GLU A 145 16.23 -10.20 1.14
CA GLU A 145 15.92 -10.74 -0.19
C GLU A 145 17.03 -10.37 -1.17
N LYS A 146 18.06 -11.23 -1.22
CA LYS A 146 19.25 -11.01 -2.05
C LYS A 146 18.88 -10.89 -3.54
N GLY A 147 19.36 -9.82 -4.20
CA GLY A 147 19.14 -9.58 -5.63
C GLY A 147 17.71 -9.12 -6.01
N TYR A 148 16.82 -8.89 -5.04
CA TYR A 148 15.48 -8.39 -5.31
C TYR A 148 15.48 -6.93 -5.77
N ILE A 149 16.34 -6.10 -5.19
CA ILE A 149 16.57 -4.73 -5.67
C ILE A 149 17.66 -4.79 -6.75
N PRO A 150 17.43 -4.23 -7.95
CA PRO A 150 18.47 -4.16 -8.99
C PRO A 150 19.73 -3.47 -8.49
N THR A 151 20.89 -3.99 -8.88
CA THR A 151 22.18 -3.44 -8.45
C THR A 151 22.46 -2.12 -9.17
N THR A 152 23.14 -1.19 -8.48
CA THR A 152 23.54 0.09 -9.09
C THR A 152 24.74 -0.04 -10.03
N LYS A 153 25.45 -1.19 -10.01
CA LYS A 153 26.51 -1.50 -10.96
C LYS A 153 26.00 -1.68 -12.39
N ASP A 154 24.75 -2.12 -12.56
CA ASP A 154 24.11 -2.36 -13.86
C ASP A 154 23.48 -1.09 -14.46
N GLY A 155 23.96 0.08 -14.10
CA GLY A 155 23.45 1.36 -14.60
C GLY A 155 22.11 1.82 -13.98
N ASN A 156 21.58 1.07 -13.01
CA ASN A 156 20.36 1.46 -12.29
C ASN A 156 20.66 2.56 -11.28
N VAL A 157 19.73 3.51 -11.12
CA VAL A 157 19.92 4.70 -10.29
C VAL A 157 18.85 4.79 -9.22
N ILE A 158 19.26 4.69 -7.94
CA ILE A 158 18.36 4.99 -6.82
C ILE A 158 18.16 6.50 -6.74
N LYS A 159 16.94 6.98 -6.89
CA LYS A 159 16.58 8.41 -6.76
C LYS A 159 16.32 8.79 -5.31
N SER A 160 15.51 8.01 -4.62
CA SER A 160 15.11 8.25 -3.22
C SER A 160 14.59 6.99 -2.59
N GLY A 161 14.33 7.05 -1.30
CA GLY A 161 13.69 5.94 -0.59
C GLY A 161 13.24 6.30 0.82
N HIS A 162 12.67 5.30 1.47
CA HIS A 162 12.22 5.40 2.86
C HIS A 162 12.63 4.16 3.63
N VAL A 163 13.04 4.36 4.88
CA VAL A 163 13.14 3.29 5.87
C VAL A 163 11.92 3.35 6.79
N SER A 164 11.27 2.22 7.00
CA SER A 164 10.08 2.08 7.84
C SER A 164 10.20 0.94 8.82
N ILE A 165 9.48 1.04 9.94
CA ILE A 165 9.40 -0.01 10.97
C ILE A 165 7.95 -0.51 11.00
N LYS A 166 7.75 -1.83 10.79
CA LYS A 166 6.43 -2.45 10.89
C LYS A 166 6.54 -3.75 11.70
N ALA A 167 5.80 -3.83 12.80
CA ALA A 167 5.81 -5.00 13.69
C ALA A 167 7.22 -5.44 14.14
N ASP A 168 8.07 -4.48 14.50
CA ASP A 168 9.46 -4.65 14.93
C ASP A 168 10.40 -5.20 13.83
N ARG A 169 10.00 -5.08 12.57
CA ARG A 169 10.83 -5.36 11.40
C ARG A 169 11.13 -4.09 10.63
N TYR A 170 12.28 -4.05 10.00
CA TYR A 170 12.78 -2.90 9.26
C TYR A 170 12.66 -3.15 7.76
N TYR A 171 12.16 -2.18 7.04
CA TYR A 171 11.96 -2.26 5.59
C TYR A 171 12.59 -1.04 4.92
N VAL A 172 13.22 -1.27 3.79
CA VAL A 172 13.59 -0.20 2.86
C VAL A 172 12.66 -0.25 1.66
N SER A 173 12.17 0.91 1.25
CA SER A 173 11.49 1.09 -0.04
C SER A 173 12.28 2.10 -0.83
N VAL A 174 12.68 1.75 -2.04
CA VAL A 174 13.50 2.60 -2.92
C VAL A 174 12.79 2.85 -4.24
N LEU A 175 12.94 4.06 -4.75
CA LEU A 175 12.55 4.44 -6.10
C LEU A 175 13.79 4.39 -6.98
N ILE A 176 13.78 3.50 -7.97
CA ILE A 176 14.92 3.25 -8.86
C ILE A 176 14.52 3.57 -10.29
N GLU A 177 15.41 4.24 -10.98
CA GLU A 177 15.36 4.43 -12.42
C GLU A 177 16.07 3.23 -13.07
N ILE A 178 15.33 2.49 -13.89
CA ILE A 178 15.81 1.31 -14.61
C ILE A 178 15.61 1.50 -16.11
N PRO A 179 16.40 0.83 -16.98
CA PRO A 179 16.15 0.83 -18.42
C PRO A 179 14.75 0.27 -18.73
N ASP A 180 14.04 0.91 -19.63
CA ASP A 180 12.75 0.42 -20.13
C ASP A 180 13.01 -0.72 -21.12
N LYS A 181 12.61 -1.93 -20.73
CA LYS A 181 12.74 -3.15 -21.53
C LYS A 181 11.41 -3.62 -22.12
N ARG A 182 10.41 -2.74 -22.19
CA ARG A 182 9.10 -3.12 -22.76
C ARG A 182 9.27 -3.54 -24.21
N THR A 183 8.69 -4.68 -24.56
CA THR A 183 8.57 -5.19 -25.91
C THR A 183 7.10 -5.19 -26.28
N ASP A 184 6.77 -4.75 -27.49
CA ASP A 184 5.38 -4.67 -27.98
C ASP A 184 4.82 -6.04 -28.40
N ASN A 185 5.47 -7.14 -28.00
CA ASN A 185 5.06 -8.51 -28.34
C ASN A 185 3.97 -9.00 -27.37
N ASN A 186 2.79 -8.39 -27.41
CA ASN A 186 1.61 -8.87 -26.70
C ASN A 186 0.77 -9.79 -27.60
N SER A 187 0.09 -10.76 -26.97
CA SER A 187 -0.90 -11.60 -27.64
C SER A 187 -2.03 -10.73 -28.22
N SER A 188 -2.66 -11.15 -29.28
CA SER A 188 -3.88 -10.51 -29.80
C SER A 188 -5.11 -10.68 -28.89
N LYS A 189 -5.05 -11.67 -27.97
CA LYS A 189 -6.17 -11.99 -27.08
C LYS A 189 -6.16 -11.16 -25.80
N GLY A 190 -7.30 -10.52 -25.50
CA GLY A 190 -7.54 -9.86 -24.22
C GLY A 190 -7.94 -10.82 -23.10
N ILE A 191 -7.94 -10.33 -21.88
CA ILE A 191 -8.38 -11.07 -20.68
C ILE A 191 -9.38 -10.20 -19.89
N GLY A 192 -10.55 -10.77 -19.57
CA GLY A 192 -11.48 -10.20 -18.59
C GLY A 192 -11.32 -10.88 -17.24
N ILE A 193 -11.45 -10.12 -16.15
CA ILE A 193 -11.32 -10.62 -14.78
C ILE A 193 -12.52 -10.14 -13.97
N ASP A 194 -13.35 -11.07 -13.51
CA ASP A 194 -14.37 -10.83 -12.51
C ASP A 194 -13.83 -11.05 -11.10
N LEU A 195 -14.04 -10.08 -10.19
CA LEU A 195 -13.54 -10.09 -8.82
C LEU A 195 -14.68 -10.36 -7.83
N GLY A 196 -14.55 -11.43 -7.05
CA GLY A 196 -15.61 -11.90 -6.17
C GLY A 196 -15.22 -12.17 -4.71
N LEU A 197 -16.25 -12.44 -3.88
CA LEU A 197 -16.06 -12.85 -2.48
C LEU A 197 -16.06 -14.37 -2.30
N LYS A 198 -16.72 -15.13 -3.17
CA LYS A 198 -16.71 -16.61 -3.17
C LYS A 198 -15.36 -17.12 -3.63
N ASP A 199 -15.02 -16.82 -4.84
CA ASP A 199 -13.69 -16.93 -5.42
C ASP A 199 -13.08 -15.53 -5.52
N PHE A 200 -11.77 -15.43 -5.51
CA PHE A 200 -11.10 -14.13 -5.52
C PHE A 200 -11.18 -13.47 -6.90
N ALA A 201 -10.95 -14.25 -7.93
CA ALA A 201 -11.01 -13.80 -9.31
C ALA A 201 -11.34 -14.97 -10.24
N ILE A 202 -12.20 -14.73 -11.21
CA ILE A 202 -12.49 -15.63 -12.32
C ILE A 202 -12.04 -14.92 -13.60
N VAL A 203 -11.30 -15.64 -14.42
CA VAL A 203 -10.61 -15.10 -15.60
C VAL A 203 -11.20 -15.71 -16.85
N SER A 204 -11.38 -14.92 -17.90
CA SER A 204 -12.00 -15.34 -19.18
C SER A 204 -11.25 -16.46 -19.92
N ASN A 205 -10.04 -16.82 -19.48
CA ASN A 205 -9.32 -17.99 -19.97
C ASN A 205 -9.68 -19.31 -19.24
N GLY A 206 -10.74 -19.31 -18.43
CA GLY A 206 -11.19 -20.46 -17.65
C GLY A 206 -10.55 -20.62 -16.28
N LYS A 207 -9.57 -19.78 -15.92
CA LYS A 207 -8.86 -19.91 -14.66
C LYS A 207 -9.60 -19.26 -13.51
N THR A 208 -9.78 -20.01 -12.41
CA THR A 208 -10.41 -19.54 -11.17
C THR A 208 -9.41 -19.49 -10.03
N TYR A 209 -9.29 -18.34 -9.40
CA TYR A 209 -8.46 -18.13 -8.21
C TYR A 209 -9.33 -18.14 -6.96
N LYS A 210 -9.12 -19.13 -6.10
CA LYS A 210 -9.88 -19.32 -4.87
C LYS A 210 -9.66 -18.20 -3.87
N ASN A 211 -10.64 -17.94 -3.02
CA ASN A 211 -10.50 -16.96 -1.93
C ASN A 211 -9.53 -17.47 -0.86
N ILE A 212 -8.32 -16.91 -0.81
CA ILE A 212 -7.27 -17.31 0.15
C ILE A 212 -7.72 -17.17 1.62
N ASN A 213 -8.66 -16.25 1.91
CA ASN A 213 -9.17 -16.04 3.27
C ASN A 213 -9.93 -17.24 3.81
N LYS A 214 -10.41 -18.14 2.94
CA LYS A 214 -11.07 -19.40 3.32
C LYS A 214 -10.08 -20.52 3.66
N SER A 215 -8.76 -20.31 3.42
CA SER A 215 -7.74 -21.34 3.70
C SER A 215 -7.61 -21.63 5.19
N ALA A 216 -7.32 -22.89 5.53
CA ALA A 216 -7.11 -23.34 6.91
C ALA A 216 -6.01 -22.52 7.62
N LYS A 217 -4.94 -22.18 6.88
CA LYS A 217 -3.82 -21.38 7.39
C LYS A 217 -4.26 -19.99 7.85
N LEU A 218 -5.03 -19.26 7.05
CA LEU A 218 -5.51 -17.93 7.43
C LEU A 218 -6.56 -18.00 8.53
N LYS A 219 -7.51 -18.92 8.47
CA LYS A 219 -8.48 -19.15 9.55
C LYS A 219 -7.81 -19.42 10.89
N LYS A 220 -6.73 -20.23 10.93
CA LYS A 220 -5.94 -20.50 12.16
C LYS A 220 -5.27 -19.23 12.68
N LEU A 221 -4.70 -18.40 11.78
CA LEU A 221 -4.06 -17.14 12.18
C LEU A 221 -5.08 -16.11 12.68
N GLU A 222 -6.26 -16.02 12.07
CA GLU A 222 -7.33 -15.14 12.52
C GLU A 222 -7.89 -15.56 13.89
N LYS A 223 -8.13 -16.86 14.12
CA LYS A 223 -8.49 -17.37 15.46
C LYS A 223 -7.43 -17.01 16.50
N LYS A 224 -6.15 -17.16 16.17
CA LYS A 224 -5.05 -16.75 17.06
C LYS A 224 -5.07 -15.24 17.31
N LEU A 225 -5.27 -14.43 16.28
CA LEU A 225 -5.35 -12.97 16.41
C LEU A 225 -6.47 -12.55 17.37
N ILE A 226 -7.67 -13.08 17.23
CA ILE A 226 -8.82 -12.81 18.12
C ILE A 226 -8.47 -13.17 19.58
N ARG A 227 -7.82 -14.32 19.81
CA ARG A 227 -7.38 -14.74 21.15
C ARG A 227 -6.41 -13.75 21.77
N GLU A 228 -5.38 -13.31 21.00
CA GLU A 228 -4.39 -12.33 21.48
C GLU A 228 -5.02 -10.94 21.73
N GLN A 229 -6.01 -10.54 20.92
CA GLN A 229 -6.77 -9.29 21.12
C GLN A 229 -7.61 -9.35 22.40
N ARG A 230 -8.32 -10.46 22.65
CA ARG A 230 -9.07 -10.66 23.91
C ARG A 230 -8.15 -10.61 25.15
N SER A 231 -6.94 -11.20 25.03
CA SER A 231 -5.93 -11.12 26.09
C SER A 231 -5.47 -9.69 26.36
N LEU A 232 -5.32 -8.88 25.31
CA LEU A 232 -4.98 -7.45 25.45
C LEU A 232 -6.10 -6.66 26.08
N SER A 233 -7.36 -6.90 25.67
CA SER A 233 -8.54 -6.21 26.25
C SER A 233 -8.63 -6.45 27.76
N ARG A 234 -8.49 -7.71 28.19
CA ARG A 234 -8.48 -8.05 29.64
C ARG A 234 -7.40 -7.29 30.41
N LYS A 235 -6.19 -7.16 29.84
CA LYS A 235 -5.11 -6.38 30.49
C LYS A 235 -5.45 -4.90 30.66
N TYR A 236 -6.18 -4.31 29.71
CA TYR A 236 -6.66 -2.94 29.83
C TYR A 236 -7.81 -2.79 30.82
N GLU A 237 -8.70 -3.78 30.89
CA GLU A 237 -9.78 -3.82 31.89
C GLU A 237 -9.24 -3.90 33.32
N ASN A 238 -8.21 -4.73 33.55
CA ASN A 238 -7.54 -4.83 34.83
C ASN A 238 -6.94 -3.48 35.28
N ILE A 239 -6.31 -2.74 34.37
CA ILE A 239 -5.83 -1.37 34.69
C ILE A 239 -6.97 -0.44 35.08
N LYS A 240 -8.13 -0.50 34.39
CA LYS A 240 -9.29 0.33 34.75
C LYS A 240 -9.84 0.00 36.11
N LYS A 241 -9.70 -1.25 36.57
CA LYS A 241 -10.10 -1.70 37.92
C LYS A 241 -9.08 -1.41 38.99
N GLY A 242 -7.99 -0.66 38.68
CA GLY A 242 -6.94 -0.35 39.64
C GLY A 242 -5.89 -1.45 39.84
N GLU A 243 -6.01 -2.59 39.12
CA GLU A 243 -5.03 -3.68 39.20
C GLU A 243 -3.71 -3.30 38.53
N SER A 244 -2.59 -3.65 39.15
CA SER A 244 -1.26 -3.38 38.63
C SER A 244 -0.96 -4.28 37.41
N THR A 245 -1.09 -3.75 36.20
CA THR A 245 -0.60 -4.44 34.99
C THR A 245 0.65 -3.73 34.48
N GLN A 246 1.76 -4.46 34.41
CA GLN A 246 3.02 -3.90 33.90
C GLN A 246 2.89 -3.40 32.47
N LYS A 247 3.16 -2.11 32.23
CA LYS A 247 3.17 -1.48 30.90
C LYS A 247 3.99 -2.27 29.86
N ARG A 248 5.08 -2.92 30.29
CA ARG A 248 5.94 -3.77 29.47
C ARG A 248 5.19 -4.99 28.90
N ASN A 249 4.32 -5.62 29.69
CA ASN A 249 3.52 -6.78 29.25
C ASN A 249 2.46 -6.40 28.22
N ILE A 250 1.87 -5.21 28.36
CA ILE A 250 0.95 -4.66 27.36
C ILE A 250 1.69 -4.38 26.05
N GLN A 251 2.89 -3.81 26.09
CA GLN A 251 3.68 -3.57 24.89
C GLN A 251 4.08 -4.86 24.19
N LYS A 252 4.49 -5.90 24.93
CA LYS A 252 4.76 -7.24 24.36
C LYS A 252 3.51 -7.82 23.69
N GLN A 253 2.36 -7.70 24.34
CA GLN A 253 1.09 -8.21 23.78
C GLN A 253 0.68 -7.46 22.51
N ARG A 254 0.79 -6.12 22.51
CA ARG A 254 0.56 -5.29 21.32
C ARG A 254 1.47 -5.70 20.15
N LEU A 255 2.75 -5.96 20.42
CA LEU A 255 3.68 -6.40 19.40
C LEU A 255 3.31 -7.78 18.82
N LYS A 256 2.85 -8.73 19.64
CA LYS A 256 2.34 -10.02 19.15
C LYS A 256 1.17 -9.84 18.17
N ILE A 257 0.21 -8.98 18.52
CA ILE A 257 -0.94 -8.67 17.69
C ILE A 257 -0.48 -8.02 16.37
N GLN A 258 0.43 -7.04 16.43
CA GLN A 258 0.99 -6.40 15.24
C GLN A 258 1.71 -7.40 14.31
N LYS A 259 2.49 -8.33 14.87
CA LYS A 259 3.15 -9.40 14.11
C LYS A 259 2.14 -10.33 13.42
N LEU A 260 1.02 -10.65 14.08
CA LEU A 260 -0.04 -11.48 13.49
C LEU A 260 -0.75 -10.74 12.35
N HIS A 261 -1.15 -9.49 12.56
CA HIS A 261 -1.72 -8.67 11.49
C HIS A 261 -0.79 -8.58 10.28
N HIS A 262 0.49 -8.31 10.52
CA HIS A 262 1.47 -8.21 9.45
C HIS A 262 1.65 -9.53 8.70
N ARG A 263 1.65 -10.68 9.40
CA ARG A 263 1.73 -12.00 8.77
C ARG A 263 0.51 -12.30 7.88
N ILE A 264 -0.70 -12.00 8.37
CA ILE A 264 -1.95 -12.17 7.61
C ILE A 264 -1.92 -11.28 6.36
N ASP A 265 -1.55 -10.01 6.52
CA ASP A 265 -1.44 -9.04 5.45
C ASP A 265 -0.44 -9.48 4.36
N ASN A 266 0.72 -9.98 4.77
CA ASN A 266 1.75 -10.49 3.84
C ASN A 266 1.27 -11.70 3.04
N ILE A 267 0.54 -12.65 3.66
CA ILE A 267 -0.01 -13.82 2.95
C ILE A 267 -1.00 -13.37 1.87
N ARG A 268 -1.89 -12.44 2.20
CA ARG A 268 -2.86 -11.89 1.24
C ARG A 268 -2.17 -11.14 0.10
N THR A 269 -1.19 -10.32 0.43
CA THR A 269 -0.41 -9.55 -0.55
C THR A 269 0.43 -10.45 -1.46
N ASP A 270 1.06 -11.50 -0.93
CA ASP A 270 1.81 -12.49 -1.71
C ASP A 270 0.89 -13.23 -2.69
N TYR A 271 -0.29 -13.63 -2.22
CA TYR A 271 -1.30 -14.27 -3.08
C TYR A 271 -1.71 -13.38 -4.26
N ILE A 272 -2.04 -12.12 -3.98
CA ILE A 272 -2.36 -11.13 -5.02
C ILE A 272 -1.19 -10.97 -6.01
N ASN A 273 0.04 -10.86 -5.51
CA ASN A 273 1.22 -10.72 -6.36
C ASN A 273 1.41 -11.91 -7.31
N LYS A 274 1.16 -13.15 -6.81
CA LYS A 274 1.26 -14.37 -7.59
C LYS A 274 0.20 -14.41 -8.70
N ILE A 275 -1.04 -14.08 -8.37
CA ILE A 275 -2.14 -14.01 -9.37
C ILE A 275 -1.80 -13.02 -10.47
N ILE A 276 -1.41 -11.78 -10.09
CA ILE A 276 -1.05 -10.75 -11.07
C ILE A 276 0.14 -11.19 -11.93
N ALA A 277 1.17 -11.77 -11.32
CA ALA A 277 2.35 -12.25 -12.07
C ALA A 277 1.98 -13.35 -13.06
N GLU A 278 1.08 -14.25 -12.68
CA GLU A 278 0.61 -15.34 -13.54
C GLU A 278 -0.21 -14.83 -14.72
N ILE A 279 -1.15 -13.90 -14.48
CA ILE A 279 -1.97 -13.28 -15.53
C ILE A 279 -1.08 -12.48 -16.49
N VAL A 280 -0.20 -11.63 -15.98
CA VAL A 280 0.67 -10.78 -16.81
C VAL A 280 1.69 -11.62 -17.61
N LYS A 281 2.11 -12.79 -17.08
CA LYS A 281 3.02 -13.71 -17.79
C LYS A 281 2.45 -14.21 -19.11
N THR A 282 1.13 -14.27 -19.26
CA THR A 282 0.48 -14.67 -20.53
C THR A 282 0.56 -13.59 -21.60
N LYS A 283 1.06 -12.38 -21.28
CA LYS A 283 1.23 -11.23 -22.18
C LYS A 283 -0.04 -10.93 -23.00
N PRO A 284 -1.20 -10.72 -22.37
CA PRO A 284 -2.42 -10.39 -23.12
C PRO A 284 -2.29 -8.99 -23.75
N SER A 285 -3.06 -8.73 -24.83
CA SER A 285 -3.14 -7.39 -25.42
C SER A 285 -3.70 -6.37 -24.43
N HIS A 286 -4.75 -6.76 -23.71
CA HIS A 286 -5.39 -5.96 -22.68
C HIS A 286 -5.93 -6.83 -21.54
N ILE A 287 -6.13 -6.21 -20.40
CA ILE A 287 -6.82 -6.79 -19.25
C ILE A 287 -7.98 -5.87 -18.87
N THR A 288 -9.18 -6.41 -18.78
CA THR A 288 -10.37 -5.64 -18.40
C THR A 288 -10.90 -6.07 -17.04
N ILE A 289 -11.16 -5.10 -16.16
CA ILE A 289 -11.73 -5.28 -14.82
C ILE A 289 -12.87 -4.28 -14.59
N GLU A 290 -13.74 -4.56 -13.62
CA GLU A 290 -14.78 -3.63 -13.18
C GLU A 290 -14.22 -2.52 -12.27
N ASP A 291 -14.84 -1.32 -12.29
CA ASP A 291 -14.61 -0.27 -11.29
C ASP A 291 -15.38 -0.55 -10.00
N LEU A 292 -14.86 -1.44 -9.17
CA LEU A 292 -15.49 -1.78 -7.90
C LEU A 292 -15.46 -0.58 -6.92
N ASN A 293 -16.64 -0.11 -6.50
CA ASN A 293 -16.77 0.87 -5.44
C ASN A 293 -16.52 0.23 -4.06
N VAL A 294 -15.25 -0.08 -3.76
CA VAL A 294 -14.84 -0.76 -2.52
C VAL A 294 -15.28 0.02 -1.27
N SER A 295 -15.22 1.36 -1.31
CA SER A 295 -15.64 2.20 -0.18
C SER A 295 -17.14 2.13 0.08
N GLY A 296 -17.95 2.12 -0.97
CA GLY A 296 -19.40 1.91 -0.88
C GLY A 296 -19.74 0.51 -0.37
N MET A 297 -19.08 -0.52 -0.92
CA MET A 297 -19.27 -1.91 -0.49
C MET A 297 -18.94 -2.12 1.00
N MET A 298 -17.94 -1.42 1.53
CA MET A 298 -17.56 -1.50 2.95
C MET A 298 -18.57 -0.86 3.91
N LYS A 299 -19.54 -0.07 3.44
CA LYS A 299 -20.63 0.45 4.28
C LYS A 299 -21.57 -0.66 4.74
N ASN A 300 -21.67 -1.77 4.00
CA ASN A 300 -22.40 -2.96 4.43
C ASN A 300 -21.66 -3.66 5.57
N ARG A 301 -22.17 -3.56 6.80
CA ARG A 301 -21.55 -4.09 8.02
C ARG A 301 -21.33 -5.61 7.98
N HIS A 302 -22.21 -6.37 7.30
CA HIS A 302 -22.13 -7.83 7.19
C HIS A 302 -20.99 -8.28 6.26
N LEU A 303 -20.70 -7.51 5.21
CA LEU A 303 -19.70 -7.84 4.19
C LEU A 303 -18.38 -7.09 4.36
N SER A 304 -18.34 -6.01 5.13
CA SER A 304 -17.18 -5.11 5.25
C SER A 304 -15.87 -5.83 5.60
N LYS A 305 -15.90 -6.79 6.53
CA LYS A 305 -14.73 -7.60 6.89
C LYS A 305 -14.27 -8.49 5.74
N ALA A 306 -15.19 -9.11 5.01
CA ALA A 306 -14.88 -9.96 3.86
C ALA A 306 -14.25 -9.12 2.74
N ILE A 307 -14.87 -7.98 2.40
CA ILE A 307 -14.40 -7.05 1.36
C ILE A 307 -13.01 -6.50 1.71
N ALA A 308 -12.80 -6.01 2.93
CA ALA A 308 -11.49 -5.52 3.40
C ALA A 308 -10.42 -6.61 3.31
N SER A 309 -10.78 -7.88 3.58
CA SER A 309 -9.88 -9.02 3.53
C SER A 309 -9.45 -9.41 2.12
N GLN A 310 -10.23 -9.11 1.09
CA GLN A 310 -9.91 -9.37 -0.32
C GLN A 310 -8.89 -8.40 -0.88
N LYS A 311 -8.80 -7.17 -0.34
CA LYS A 311 -7.85 -6.14 -0.79
C LYS A 311 -8.01 -5.79 -2.29
N PHE A 312 -9.23 -5.69 -2.80
CA PHE A 312 -9.53 -5.38 -4.21
C PHE A 312 -8.83 -4.12 -4.71
N TYR A 313 -8.81 -3.04 -3.90
CA TYR A 313 -8.09 -1.83 -4.25
C TYR A 313 -6.57 -2.05 -4.41
N GLU A 314 -5.95 -2.89 -3.54
CA GLU A 314 -4.54 -3.25 -3.68
C GLU A 314 -4.30 -4.07 -4.95
N PHE A 315 -5.20 -4.99 -5.29
CA PHE A 315 -5.16 -5.76 -6.53
C PHE A 315 -5.20 -4.83 -7.76
N LYS A 316 -6.22 -3.95 -7.87
CA LYS A 316 -6.36 -2.96 -8.96
C LYS A 316 -5.08 -2.15 -9.15
N ARG A 317 -4.58 -1.55 -8.06
CA ARG A 317 -3.37 -0.70 -8.09
C ARG A 317 -2.11 -1.46 -8.52
N LYS A 318 -1.94 -2.70 -8.05
CA LYS A 318 -0.78 -3.54 -8.40
C LYS A 318 -0.87 -4.05 -9.83
N LEU A 319 -2.07 -4.43 -10.26
CA LEU A 319 -2.33 -4.83 -11.65
C LEU A 319 -2.01 -3.68 -12.60
N GLN A 320 -2.50 -2.47 -12.32
CA GLN A 320 -2.20 -1.26 -13.10
C GLN A 320 -0.68 -1.02 -13.23
N ALA A 321 0.06 -1.12 -12.11
CA ALA A 321 1.51 -0.97 -12.15
C ALA A 321 2.19 -2.04 -13.01
N LYS A 322 1.71 -3.30 -12.93
CA LYS A 322 2.27 -4.41 -13.70
C LYS A 322 1.90 -4.35 -15.18
N CYS A 323 0.69 -3.95 -15.51
CA CYS A 323 0.28 -3.71 -16.89
C CYS A 323 1.15 -2.62 -17.54
N ARG A 324 1.34 -1.49 -16.85
CA ARG A 324 2.22 -0.40 -17.30
C ARG A 324 3.67 -0.84 -17.48
N GLU A 325 4.21 -1.69 -16.59
CA GLU A 325 5.56 -2.24 -16.70
C GLU A 325 5.74 -3.16 -17.91
N ASN A 326 4.69 -3.83 -18.37
CA ASN A 326 4.74 -4.84 -19.43
C ASN A 326 4.10 -4.38 -20.75
N GLY A 327 3.69 -3.11 -20.88
CA GLY A 327 3.02 -2.61 -22.08
C GLY A 327 1.63 -3.21 -22.34
N ILE A 328 0.96 -3.71 -21.30
CA ILE A 328 -0.40 -4.27 -21.38
C ILE A 328 -1.39 -3.15 -21.10
N GLU A 329 -2.40 -3.00 -21.92
CA GLU A 329 -3.49 -2.05 -21.70
C GLU A 329 -4.40 -2.54 -20.58
N LEU A 330 -4.56 -1.73 -19.52
CA LEU A 330 -5.55 -2.01 -18.47
C LEU A 330 -6.82 -1.22 -18.74
N ARG A 331 -7.92 -1.93 -18.98
CA ARG A 331 -9.25 -1.39 -19.23
C ARG A 331 -10.11 -1.50 -17.98
N ILE A 332 -10.82 -0.43 -17.67
CA ILE A 332 -11.73 -0.38 -16.53
C ILE A 332 -13.13 -0.07 -17.06
N VAL A 333 -14.05 -0.99 -16.89
CA VAL A 333 -15.46 -0.76 -17.23
C VAL A 333 -16.18 -0.09 -16.08
N ASP A 334 -17.20 0.68 -16.42
CA ASP A 334 -18.06 1.34 -15.43
C ASP A 334 -18.70 0.32 -14.48
N ARG A 335 -18.94 0.72 -13.25
CA ARG A 335 -19.56 -0.11 -12.19
C ARG A 335 -20.97 -0.59 -12.50
N TRP A 336 -21.65 0.06 -13.43
CA TRP A 336 -23.01 -0.28 -13.86
C TRP A 336 -23.02 -1.17 -15.10
N PHE A 337 -21.84 -1.47 -15.66
CA PHE A 337 -21.72 -2.40 -16.78
C PHE A 337 -22.32 -3.75 -16.38
N PRO A 338 -23.36 -4.26 -17.12
CA PRO A 338 -24.10 -5.45 -16.71
C PRO A 338 -23.36 -6.75 -17.05
N SER A 339 -22.08 -6.86 -16.64
CA SER A 339 -21.19 -7.97 -16.98
C SER A 339 -21.81 -9.34 -16.71
N SER A 340 -22.42 -9.53 -15.53
CA SER A 340 -23.03 -10.80 -15.12
C SER A 340 -24.44 -11.02 -15.67
N LYS A 341 -25.13 -9.97 -16.12
CA LYS A 341 -26.51 -10.02 -16.64
C LYS A 341 -26.58 -10.13 -18.15
N THR A 342 -25.52 -9.82 -18.87
CA THR A 342 -25.45 -9.88 -20.33
C THR A 342 -25.09 -11.29 -20.78
N CYS A 343 -25.85 -11.84 -21.71
CA CYS A 343 -25.49 -13.10 -22.36
C CYS A 343 -24.24 -12.91 -23.21
N HIS A 344 -23.23 -13.73 -22.99
CA HIS A 344 -22.01 -13.64 -23.79
C HIS A 344 -22.24 -14.01 -25.25
N CYS A 345 -23.16 -14.92 -25.53
CA CYS A 345 -23.49 -15.37 -26.89
C CYS A 345 -24.29 -14.34 -27.68
N CYS A 346 -25.52 -14.02 -27.26
CA CYS A 346 -26.45 -13.18 -28.02
C CYS A 346 -26.52 -11.71 -27.55
N LYS A 347 -25.79 -11.35 -26.52
CA LYS A 347 -25.75 -10.00 -25.92
C LYS A 347 -27.05 -9.53 -25.26
N ASN A 348 -28.08 -10.38 -25.18
CA ASN A 348 -29.31 -10.06 -24.48
C ASN A 348 -29.09 -9.87 -22.98
N ILE A 349 -29.77 -8.90 -22.36
CA ILE A 349 -29.63 -8.57 -20.93
C ILE A 349 -30.76 -9.21 -20.14
N LYS A 350 -30.44 -10.15 -19.28
CA LYS A 350 -31.37 -10.81 -18.36
C LYS A 350 -31.60 -9.95 -17.11
N LYS A 351 -32.74 -9.26 -17.03
CA LYS A 351 -33.07 -8.32 -15.96
C LYS A 351 -33.38 -9.02 -14.63
N ASP A 352 -33.99 -10.20 -14.67
CA ASP A 352 -34.48 -11.01 -13.54
C ASP A 352 -33.41 -11.86 -12.85
N LEU A 353 -32.16 -11.85 -13.32
CA LEU A 353 -31.06 -12.61 -12.72
C LEU A 353 -30.78 -12.18 -11.27
N LYS A 354 -30.97 -13.09 -10.33
CA LYS A 354 -30.76 -12.85 -8.89
C LYS A 354 -29.28 -13.03 -8.50
N LEU A 355 -28.86 -12.40 -7.42
CA LEU A 355 -27.50 -12.55 -6.89
C LEU A 355 -27.21 -13.98 -6.38
N SER A 356 -28.23 -14.74 -6.02
CA SER A 356 -28.15 -16.14 -5.62
C SER A 356 -27.86 -17.08 -6.77
N ASP A 357 -28.23 -16.70 -8.00
CA ASP A 357 -28.11 -17.57 -9.17
C ASP A 357 -26.63 -17.74 -9.54
N ARG A 358 -26.22 -18.97 -9.73
CA ARG A 358 -24.83 -19.32 -10.07
C ARG A 358 -24.64 -19.68 -11.53
N LEU A 359 -25.73 -20.15 -12.15
CA LEU A 359 -25.74 -20.45 -13.57
C LEU A 359 -26.48 -19.33 -14.30
N PHE A 360 -25.85 -18.81 -15.31
CA PHE A 360 -26.48 -17.93 -16.28
C PHE A 360 -27.16 -18.82 -17.35
N ARG A 361 -28.47 -18.63 -17.60
CA ARG A 361 -29.21 -19.31 -18.62
C ARG A 361 -29.90 -18.28 -19.48
N CYS A 362 -29.74 -18.36 -20.80
CA CYS A 362 -30.33 -17.47 -21.77
C CYS A 362 -31.31 -18.21 -22.68
N ASP A 363 -32.31 -17.51 -23.18
CA ASP A 363 -33.29 -18.04 -24.12
C ASP A 363 -32.67 -18.48 -25.47
N CYS A 364 -31.48 -17.97 -25.79
CA CYS A 364 -30.69 -18.44 -26.95
C CYS A 364 -30.06 -19.82 -26.77
N GLY A 365 -30.32 -20.52 -25.65
CA GLY A 365 -29.73 -21.80 -25.31
C GLY A 365 -28.37 -21.76 -24.61
N TYR A 366 -27.75 -20.56 -24.44
CA TYR A 366 -26.45 -20.42 -23.74
C TYR A 366 -26.64 -20.65 -22.27
N ILE A 367 -25.82 -21.57 -21.71
CA ILE A 367 -25.76 -21.90 -20.27
C ILE A 367 -24.31 -21.87 -19.84
N GLU A 368 -23.99 -21.08 -18.80
CA GLU A 368 -22.63 -20.93 -18.31
C GLU A 368 -22.61 -20.56 -16.81
N ASP A 369 -21.47 -20.75 -16.10
CA ASP A 369 -21.27 -20.15 -14.79
C ASP A 369 -21.39 -18.62 -14.89
N ARG A 370 -22.17 -18.01 -14.01
CA ARG A 370 -22.48 -16.58 -14.07
C ARG A 370 -21.23 -15.70 -13.99
N ASP A 371 -20.31 -16.06 -13.11
CA ASP A 371 -19.11 -15.26 -12.86
C ASP A 371 -18.09 -15.47 -14.00
N PHE A 372 -18.10 -16.64 -14.66
CA PHE A 372 -17.31 -16.87 -15.88
C PHE A 372 -17.92 -16.15 -17.10
N ASN A 373 -19.25 -16.16 -17.24
CA ASN A 373 -19.96 -15.34 -18.25
C ASN A 373 -19.59 -13.85 -18.08
N ALA A 374 -19.55 -13.36 -16.84
CA ALA A 374 -19.12 -11.98 -16.54
C ALA A 374 -17.69 -11.72 -17.00
N ALA A 375 -16.76 -12.64 -16.74
CA ALA A 375 -15.37 -12.50 -17.16
C ALA A 375 -15.23 -12.47 -18.70
N LEU A 376 -16.03 -13.23 -19.44
CA LEU A 376 -16.08 -13.19 -20.91
C LEU A 376 -16.60 -11.84 -21.41
N ASN A 377 -17.68 -11.33 -20.82
CA ASN A 377 -18.24 -10.02 -21.19
C ASN A 377 -17.29 -8.87 -20.86
N LEU A 378 -16.53 -8.96 -19.75
CA LEU A 378 -15.48 -8.00 -19.42
C LEU A 378 -14.35 -8.00 -20.46
N ARG A 379 -13.91 -9.18 -20.92
CA ARG A 379 -12.91 -9.30 -21.98
C ARG A 379 -13.34 -8.54 -23.25
N ASP A 380 -14.59 -8.71 -23.64
CA ASP A 380 -15.13 -8.23 -24.90
C ASP A 380 -15.86 -6.89 -24.78
N ALA A 381 -15.71 -6.20 -23.64
CA ALA A 381 -16.29 -4.89 -23.39
C ALA A 381 -15.75 -3.85 -24.39
N THR A 382 -16.67 -3.11 -25.03
CA THR A 382 -16.34 -2.05 -25.99
C THR A 382 -16.26 -0.66 -25.36
N THR A 383 -16.93 -0.47 -24.20
CA THR A 383 -16.94 0.81 -23.47
C THR A 383 -16.14 0.66 -22.18
N TYR A 384 -15.04 1.40 -22.08
CA TYR A 384 -14.11 1.33 -20.93
C TYR A 384 -13.26 2.59 -20.85
N GLU A 385 -12.64 2.81 -19.69
CA GLU A 385 -11.55 3.78 -19.47
C GLU A 385 -10.21 3.05 -19.46
N VAL A 386 -9.18 3.67 -20.04
CA VAL A 386 -7.80 3.16 -19.98
C VAL A 386 -7.13 3.73 -18.73
N ALA A 387 -6.52 2.85 -17.87
CA ALA A 387 -5.99 3.17 -16.55
C ALA A 387 -4.46 3.39 -16.53
#